data_c4a2c6fa96ae487f5d3548f24673dbf2
#
_entry.id   c4a2c6fa96ae487f5d3548f24673dbf2
#
_cell.length_a   1.000
_cell.length_b   1.000
_cell.length_c   1.000
_cell.angle_alpha   90.00
_cell.angle_beta   90.00
_cell.angle_gamma   90.00
#
_symmetry.space_group_name_H-M   'P 1'
#
loop_
_entity.id
_entity.type
_entity.pdbx_description
1 polymer ?
#
loop_
_entity_poly.entity_id
_entity_poly.type
_entity_poly.pdbx_seq_one_letter_code
_entity_poly.pdbx_strand_id
1 'polypeptide(L)'
;MLDFFDSQTSKFLLLTLIAGAVVFGLIFYFLKKLGKSPKNILPVNFAGKMRIPLALFMLALVIKIINTNDQILEFINENVLGHISTLLFILSITWILIIILKAFKRNILMKYDMSASDNVHARKVYTQFTVLERVLMFLIILFAVSIALMSFDSIRSIGVSMLTSAGIAGIIIGFAAQKALGTLMAGIQIAFTQPIRLDDVVIVEGEWGRIEEIYLTYVVVKIWDKRRLVLPTTYFIEQPFQNWTRNSSDILGTVFIYTDYNVPFDALREELTRILENTDLWDGEVNVLQVT
;
A
#
# COMPACT_ATOMS: atom_id res chain seq x y z
N MET A 1 43.21 26.47 31.63
CA MET A 1 42.17 26.30 30.58
C MET A 1 41.24 25.14 30.85
N LEU A 2 41.45 24.30 31.86
CA LEU A 2 40.60 23.14 32.20
C LEU A 2 39.62 23.42 33.37
N ASP A 3 39.68 24.56 34.00
CA ASP A 3 38.79 24.96 35.11
C ASP A 3 37.51 25.71 34.64
N PHE A 4 37.28 25.77 33.34
CA PHE A 4 36.20 26.58 32.77
C PHE A 4 34.80 25.90 32.81
N PHE A 5 34.73 24.61 33.03
CA PHE A 5 33.42 23.93 33.18
C PHE A 5 33.24 23.52 34.65
N ASP A 6 32.13 23.93 35.22
CA ASP A 6 31.71 23.40 36.53
C ASP A 6 31.65 21.85 36.42
N SER A 7 32.00 21.19 37.51
CA SER A 7 32.02 19.73 37.63
C SER A 7 30.69 19.07 37.17
N GLN A 8 29.58 19.79 37.26
CA GLN A 8 28.28 19.31 36.81
C GLN A 8 28.15 19.34 35.28
N THR A 9 28.59 20.39 34.61
CA THR A 9 28.52 20.55 33.14
C THR A 9 29.40 19.53 32.42
N SER A 10 30.63 19.29 32.95
CA SER A 10 31.53 18.29 32.39
C SER A 10 30.98 16.86 32.57
N LYS A 11 30.32 16.56 33.70
CA LYS A 11 29.63 15.27 33.92
C LYS A 11 28.44 15.09 32.96
N PHE A 12 27.62 16.12 32.73
CA PHE A 12 26.52 16.11 31.81
C PHE A 12 27.00 15.83 30.37
N LEU A 13 28.05 16.52 29.90
CA LEU A 13 28.64 16.28 28.57
C LEU A 13 29.16 14.85 28.43
N LEU A 14 29.87 14.37 29.41
CA LEU A 14 30.43 13.02 29.41
C LEU A 14 29.29 11.96 29.40
N LEU A 15 28.27 12.16 30.20
CA LEU A 15 27.11 11.25 30.27
C LEU A 15 26.32 11.20 28.96
N THR A 16 26.06 12.35 28.31
CA THR A 16 25.36 12.43 27.03
C THR A 16 26.16 11.78 25.90
N LEU A 17 27.46 11.95 25.85
CA LEU A 17 28.36 11.31 24.90
C LEU A 17 28.38 9.77 25.07
N ILE A 18 28.53 9.32 26.34
CA ILE A 18 28.53 7.89 26.65
C ILE A 18 27.17 7.27 26.30
N ALA A 19 26.06 7.91 26.71
CA ALA A 19 24.70 7.43 26.37
C ALA A 19 24.49 7.34 24.85
N GLY A 20 24.91 8.38 24.11
CA GLY A 20 24.87 8.38 22.64
C GLY A 20 25.67 7.24 22.01
N ALA A 21 26.89 7.01 22.51
CA ALA A 21 27.75 5.93 22.03
C ALA A 21 27.17 4.53 22.33
N VAL A 22 26.59 4.34 23.52
CA VAL A 22 25.91 3.06 23.89
C VAL A 22 24.71 2.81 23.03
N VAL A 23 23.82 3.81 22.84
CA VAL A 23 22.64 3.68 21.98
C VAL A 23 23.04 3.40 20.53
N PHE A 24 24.04 4.11 20.01
CA PHE A 24 24.60 3.82 18.68
C PHE A 24 25.09 2.38 18.57
N GLY A 25 25.86 1.91 19.56
CA GLY A 25 26.38 0.54 19.59
C GLY A 25 25.27 -0.51 19.60
N LEU A 26 24.22 -0.29 20.41
CA LEU A 26 23.06 -1.19 20.48
C LEU A 26 22.28 -1.25 19.16
N ILE A 27 21.96 -0.10 18.56
CA ILE A 27 21.25 -0.03 17.28
C ILE A 27 22.10 -0.69 16.19
N PHE A 28 23.40 -0.38 16.13
CA PHE A 28 24.30 -0.94 15.14
C PHE A 28 24.46 -2.47 15.30
N TYR A 29 24.57 -2.96 16.53
CA TYR A 29 24.60 -4.40 16.83
C TYR A 29 23.32 -5.10 16.35
N PHE A 30 22.15 -4.50 16.62
CA PHE A 30 20.86 -5.02 16.19
C PHE A 30 20.73 -5.05 14.66
N LEU A 31 21.12 -3.98 13.97
CA LEU A 31 21.15 -3.92 12.50
C LEU A 31 22.10 -4.98 11.90
N LYS A 32 23.26 -5.19 12.53
CA LYS A 32 24.22 -6.23 12.09
C LYS A 32 23.65 -7.65 12.29
N LYS A 33 22.93 -7.87 13.40
CA LYS A 33 22.27 -9.14 13.69
C LYS A 33 21.15 -9.43 12.66
N LEU A 34 20.32 -8.42 12.34
CA LEU A 34 19.28 -8.51 11.32
C LEU A 34 19.85 -8.79 9.92
N GLY A 35 20.98 -8.22 9.55
CA GLY A 35 21.61 -8.41 8.24
C GLY A 35 22.34 -9.74 8.06
N LYS A 36 22.53 -10.56 9.11
CA LYS A 36 23.24 -11.86 9.03
C LYS A 36 22.36 -13.03 8.57
N SER A 37 21.05 -12.94 8.70
CA SER A 37 20.15 -14.06 8.32
C SER A 37 19.80 -14.02 6.84
N PRO A 38 20.07 -15.10 6.07
CA PRO A 38 19.77 -15.14 4.63
C PRO A 38 18.27 -15.07 4.30
N LYS A 39 17.39 -15.28 5.28
CA LYS A 39 15.92 -15.12 5.16
C LYS A 39 15.43 -13.69 5.38
N ASN A 40 16.30 -12.76 5.78
CA ASN A 40 15.90 -11.41 6.11
C ASN A 40 15.79 -10.51 4.87
N ILE A 41 14.83 -9.60 4.94
CA ILE A 41 14.50 -8.57 3.93
C ILE A 41 15.68 -7.61 3.65
N LEU A 42 16.76 -7.63 4.47
CA LEU A 42 17.87 -6.68 4.42
C LEU A 42 19.06 -7.25 3.63
N PRO A 43 19.66 -6.47 2.72
CA PRO A 43 20.84 -6.88 1.96
C PRO A 43 22.07 -7.11 2.87
N VAL A 44 22.93 -8.04 2.48
CA VAL A 44 24.12 -8.50 3.25
C VAL A 44 25.03 -7.36 3.79
N ASN A 45 25.06 -6.19 3.17
CA ASN A 45 25.86 -5.02 3.60
C ASN A 45 25.04 -3.83 4.11
N PHE A 46 23.78 -4.06 4.51
CA PHE A 46 22.91 -2.98 4.96
C PHE A 46 23.45 -2.24 6.19
N ALA A 47 23.87 -3.01 7.22
CA ALA A 47 24.43 -2.43 8.43
C ALA A 47 25.68 -1.58 8.17
N GLY A 48 26.55 -2.02 7.26
CA GLY A 48 27.76 -1.25 6.88
C GLY A 48 27.41 0.10 6.25
N LYS A 49 26.40 0.15 5.39
CA LYS A 49 25.92 1.39 4.74
C LYS A 49 25.22 2.33 5.72
N MET A 50 24.55 1.79 6.73
CA MET A 50 23.85 2.56 7.77
C MET A 50 24.79 3.16 8.81
N ARG A 51 26.06 2.72 8.90
CA ARG A 51 26.98 3.14 9.94
C ARG A 51 27.20 4.67 9.98
N ILE A 52 27.49 5.27 8.82
CA ILE A 52 27.79 6.70 8.74
C ILE A 52 26.53 7.56 9.01
N PRO A 53 25.40 7.34 8.32
CA PRO A 53 24.22 8.18 8.57
C PRO A 53 23.65 7.98 9.98
N LEU A 54 23.77 6.78 10.57
CA LEU A 54 23.37 6.55 11.95
C LEU A 54 24.29 7.29 12.94
N ALA A 55 25.62 7.32 12.69
CA ALA A 55 26.56 8.09 13.51
C ALA A 55 26.27 9.60 13.43
N LEU A 56 25.97 10.11 12.22
CA LEU A 56 25.57 11.53 12.05
C LEU A 56 24.25 11.83 12.76
N PHE A 57 23.30 10.92 12.72
CA PHE A 57 22.02 11.06 13.42
C PHE A 57 22.23 11.14 14.94
N MET A 58 23.04 10.23 15.48
CA MET A 58 23.37 10.24 16.91
C MET A 58 24.16 11.50 17.31
N LEU A 59 25.08 11.95 16.46
CA LEU A 59 25.80 13.20 16.67
C LEU A 59 24.85 14.40 16.71
N ALA A 60 23.89 14.47 15.78
CA ALA A 60 22.87 15.51 15.75
C ALA A 60 22.02 15.52 17.02
N LEU A 61 21.61 14.34 17.53
CA LEU A 61 20.88 14.23 18.79
C LEU A 61 21.71 14.68 19.99
N VAL A 62 22.97 14.26 20.06
CA VAL A 62 23.88 14.68 21.15
C VAL A 62 24.05 16.20 21.14
N ILE A 63 24.32 16.82 19.98
CA ILE A 63 24.41 18.27 19.85
C ILE A 63 23.11 18.94 20.27
N LYS A 64 21.95 18.39 19.87
CA LYS A 64 20.64 18.93 20.25
C LYS A 64 20.41 18.87 21.77
N ILE A 65 20.81 17.79 22.43
CA ILE A 65 20.71 17.65 23.88
C ILE A 65 21.69 18.64 24.59
N ILE A 66 22.91 18.78 24.08
CA ILE A 66 23.86 19.74 24.59
C ILE A 66 23.33 21.18 24.49
N ASN A 67 22.62 21.50 23.42
CA ASN A 67 22.02 22.82 23.20
C ASN A 67 20.83 23.13 24.14
N THR A 68 20.43 22.22 25.02
CA THR A 68 19.44 22.47 26.08
C THR A 68 20.09 22.89 27.41
N ASN A 69 21.42 22.97 27.49
CA ASN A 69 22.13 23.31 28.72
C ASN A 69 22.62 24.76 28.67
N ASP A 70 22.01 25.61 29.50
CA ASP A 70 22.29 27.07 29.55
C ASP A 70 23.76 27.43 29.85
N GLN A 71 24.44 26.63 30.65
CA GLN A 71 25.85 26.87 30.98
C GLN A 71 26.81 26.70 29.81
N ILE A 72 26.42 25.85 28.82
CA ILE A 72 27.21 25.65 27.60
C ILE A 72 26.91 26.75 26.59
N LEU A 73 25.69 27.27 26.60
CA LEU A 73 25.24 28.33 25.71
C LEU A 73 25.89 29.68 25.97
N GLU A 74 26.43 29.92 27.19
CA GLU A 74 27.23 31.10 27.46
C GLU A 74 28.53 31.18 26.62
N PHE A 75 29.04 30.04 26.15
CA PHE A 75 30.28 29.97 25.39
C PHE A 75 30.06 29.80 23.88
N ILE A 76 28.89 29.31 23.45
CA ILE A 76 28.58 28.99 22.05
C ILE A 76 27.24 29.62 21.70
N ASN A 77 27.19 30.31 20.58
CA ASN A 77 25.95 30.91 20.10
C ASN A 77 24.85 29.81 19.90
N GLU A 78 23.80 29.87 20.70
CA GLU A 78 22.67 28.95 20.71
C GLU A 78 22.10 28.71 19.29
N ASN A 79 21.92 29.77 18.50
CA ASN A 79 21.38 29.71 17.15
C ASN A 79 22.27 28.88 16.22
N VAL A 80 23.61 29.02 16.35
CA VAL A 80 24.55 28.29 15.49
C VAL A 80 24.51 26.78 15.80
N LEU A 81 24.54 26.41 17.09
CA LEU A 81 24.46 25.02 17.51
C LEU A 81 23.12 24.39 17.10
N GLY A 82 22.01 25.11 17.26
CA GLY A 82 20.67 24.72 16.87
C GLY A 82 20.57 24.45 15.38
N HIS A 83 21.08 25.34 14.54
CA HIS A 83 21.08 25.16 13.09
C HIS A 83 21.95 23.98 12.64
N ILE A 84 23.16 23.84 13.20
CA ILE A 84 24.05 22.71 12.89
C ILE A 84 23.39 21.38 13.25
N SER A 85 22.81 21.25 14.43
CA SER A 85 22.15 20.02 14.88
C SER A 85 20.96 19.68 13.96
N THR A 86 20.16 20.67 13.60
CA THR A 86 19.00 20.50 12.70
C THR A 86 19.42 20.07 11.30
N LEU A 87 20.45 20.70 10.73
CA LEU A 87 20.97 20.32 9.40
C LEU A 87 21.55 18.91 9.39
N LEU A 88 22.33 18.53 10.41
CA LEU A 88 22.86 17.19 10.56
C LEU A 88 21.74 16.15 10.72
N PHE A 89 20.70 16.49 11.45
CA PHE A 89 19.53 15.64 11.65
C PHE A 89 18.79 15.42 10.32
N ILE A 90 18.50 16.48 9.56
CA ILE A 90 17.84 16.40 8.25
C ILE A 90 18.71 15.58 7.28
N LEU A 91 20.02 15.87 7.21
CA LEU A 91 20.95 15.15 6.33
C LEU A 91 21.00 13.66 6.67
N SER A 92 21.08 13.31 7.95
CA SER A 92 21.16 11.91 8.40
C SER A 92 19.87 11.15 8.10
N ILE A 93 18.70 11.74 8.38
CA ILE A 93 17.40 11.13 8.07
C ILE A 93 17.25 10.94 6.56
N THR A 94 17.57 11.97 5.78
CA THR A 94 17.51 11.90 4.30
C THR A 94 18.38 10.76 3.78
N TRP A 95 19.60 10.64 4.28
CA TRP A 95 20.52 9.57 3.88
C TRP A 95 20.02 8.18 4.30
N ILE A 96 19.48 8.05 5.51
CA ILE A 96 18.84 6.81 5.99
C ILE A 96 17.67 6.40 5.06
N LEU A 97 16.77 7.33 4.73
CA LEU A 97 15.64 7.07 3.83
C LEU A 97 16.08 6.62 2.44
N ILE A 98 17.11 7.25 1.87
CA ILE A 98 17.68 6.87 0.57
C ILE A 98 18.29 5.45 0.64
N ILE A 99 18.99 5.09 1.72
CA ILE A 99 19.54 3.74 1.90
C ILE A 99 18.43 2.71 2.00
N ILE A 100 17.37 2.99 2.77
CA ILE A 100 16.21 2.11 2.92
C ILE A 100 15.53 1.91 1.56
N LEU A 101 15.28 2.99 0.81
CA LEU A 101 14.68 2.94 -0.51
C LEU A 101 15.48 2.06 -1.48
N LYS A 102 16.81 2.26 -1.54
CA LYS A 102 17.70 1.45 -2.37
C LYS A 102 17.77 -0.02 -1.92
N ALA A 103 17.73 -0.27 -0.62
CA ALA A 103 17.72 -1.62 -0.06
C ALA A 103 16.43 -2.35 -0.43
N PHE A 104 15.28 -1.67 -0.33
CA PHE A 104 13.98 -2.20 -0.70
C PHE A 104 13.91 -2.58 -2.19
N LYS A 105 14.32 -1.66 -3.09
CA LYS A 105 14.43 -1.95 -4.53
C LYS A 105 15.30 -3.17 -4.79
N ARG A 106 16.50 -3.21 -4.21
CA ARG A 106 17.43 -4.33 -4.40
C ARG A 106 16.83 -5.66 -3.97
N ASN A 107 16.14 -5.69 -2.83
CA ASN A 107 15.52 -6.90 -2.32
C ASN A 107 14.42 -7.44 -3.25
N ILE A 108 13.60 -6.54 -3.82
CA ILE A 108 12.58 -6.94 -4.81
C ILE A 108 13.27 -7.49 -6.06
N LEU A 109 14.27 -6.76 -6.59
CA LEU A 109 14.94 -7.15 -7.84
C LEU A 109 15.74 -8.46 -7.72
N MET A 110 16.23 -8.83 -6.53
CA MET A 110 16.90 -10.11 -6.32
C MET A 110 15.98 -11.33 -6.52
N LYS A 111 14.66 -11.15 -6.52
CA LYS A 111 13.70 -12.23 -6.79
C LYS A 111 13.47 -12.48 -8.28
N TYR A 112 14.01 -11.62 -9.15
CA TYR A 112 13.84 -11.70 -10.59
C TYR A 112 15.17 -11.97 -11.28
N ASP A 113 15.27 -13.08 -12.00
CA ASP A 113 16.48 -13.46 -12.72
C ASP A 113 16.56 -12.67 -14.04
N MET A 114 17.53 -11.75 -14.11
CA MET A 114 17.82 -10.94 -15.30
C MET A 114 18.64 -11.70 -16.36
N SER A 115 19.23 -12.86 -15.99
CA SER A 115 20.09 -13.65 -16.88
C SER A 115 19.34 -14.75 -17.64
N ALA A 116 18.05 -14.98 -17.32
CA ALA A 116 17.22 -15.95 -18.00
C ALA A 116 17.03 -15.59 -19.48
N SER A 117 16.90 -16.58 -20.34
CA SER A 117 16.66 -16.41 -21.79
C SER A 117 15.38 -15.64 -22.08
N ASP A 118 14.32 -15.83 -21.27
CA ASP A 118 13.11 -15.01 -21.27
C ASP A 118 13.08 -14.09 -20.02
N ASN A 119 13.67 -12.91 -20.15
CA ASN A 119 13.76 -11.93 -19.08
C ASN A 119 12.85 -10.71 -19.26
N VAL A 120 11.84 -10.80 -20.16
CA VAL A 120 10.92 -9.67 -20.46
C VAL A 120 10.23 -9.20 -19.19
N HIS A 121 9.72 -10.11 -18.36
CA HIS A 121 9.07 -9.77 -17.09
C HIS A 121 10.05 -9.11 -16.11
N ALA A 122 11.25 -9.65 -15.97
CA ALA A 122 12.29 -9.09 -15.09
C ALA A 122 12.70 -7.67 -15.50
N ARG A 123 12.87 -7.41 -16.80
CA ARG A 123 13.16 -6.07 -17.34
C ARG A 123 12.02 -5.07 -17.06
N LYS A 124 10.76 -5.49 -17.21
CA LYS A 124 9.60 -4.66 -16.92
C LYS A 124 9.60 -4.23 -15.45
N VAL A 125 9.76 -5.18 -14.53
CA VAL A 125 9.83 -4.91 -13.08
C VAL A 125 11.01 -4.00 -12.75
N TYR A 126 12.19 -4.28 -13.30
CA TYR A 126 13.38 -3.44 -13.09
C TYR A 126 13.14 -1.99 -13.48
N THR A 127 12.56 -1.75 -14.65
CA THR A 127 12.27 -0.40 -15.15
C THR A 127 11.26 0.31 -14.25
N GLN A 128 10.17 -0.37 -13.88
CA GLN A 128 9.14 0.17 -12.98
C GLN A 128 9.73 0.61 -11.64
N PHE A 129 10.50 -0.26 -10.97
CA PHE A 129 11.12 0.08 -9.69
C PHE A 129 12.22 1.14 -9.81
N THR A 130 12.89 1.23 -10.96
CA THR A 130 13.89 2.28 -11.20
C THR A 130 13.24 3.66 -11.34
N VAL A 131 12.14 3.75 -12.08
CA VAL A 131 11.38 5.00 -12.20
C VAL A 131 10.79 5.41 -10.83
N LEU A 132 10.18 4.46 -10.13
CA LEU A 132 9.62 4.71 -8.78
C LEU A 132 10.70 5.19 -7.80
N GLU A 133 11.88 4.57 -7.79
CA GLU A 133 13.01 5.00 -6.96
C GLU A 133 13.40 6.44 -7.26
N ARG A 134 13.50 6.83 -8.53
CA ARG A 134 13.86 8.20 -8.92
C ARG A 134 12.84 9.23 -8.44
N VAL A 135 11.56 8.93 -8.60
CA VAL A 135 10.47 9.80 -8.14
C VAL A 135 10.51 9.94 -6.62
N LEU A 136 10.64 8.84 -5.89
CA LEU A 136 10.72 8.87 -4.42
C LEU A 136 11.97 9.58 -3.93
N MET A 137 13.14 9.38 -4.56
CA MET A 137 14.36 10.13 -4.22
C MET A 137 14.19 11.62 -4.44
N PHE A 138 13.58 12.04 -5.56
CA PHE A 138 13.29 13.44 -5.82
C PHE A 138 12.43 14.04 -4.71
N LEU A 139 11.36 13.35 -4.29
CA LEU A 139 10.49 13.81 -3.20
C LEU A 139 11.24 13.89 -1.87
N ILE A 140 12.02 12.87 -1.51
CA ILE A 140 12.82 12.87 -0.28
C ILE A 140 13.77 14.08 -0.24
N ILE A 141 14.47 14.35 -1.36
CA ILE A 141 15.39 15.48 -1.45
C ILE A 141 14.63 16.81 -1.41
N LEU A 142 13.51 16.92 -2.12
CA LEU A 142 12.66 18.12 -2.10
C LEU A 142 12.22 18.48 -0.68
N PHE A 143 11.69 17.50 0.08
CA PHE A 143 11.29 17.69 1.47
C PHE A 143 12.49 18.04 2.36
N ALA A 144 13.63 17.35 2.21
CA ALA A 144 14.81 17.60 2.98
C ALA A 144 15.35 19.03 2.78
N VAL A 145 15.44 19.49 1.52
CA VAL A 145 15.88 20.85 1.19
C VAL A 145 14.89 21.89 1.72
N SER A 146 13.58 21.67 1.56
CA SER A 146 12.56 22.59 2.06
C SER A 146 12.65 22.75 3.58
N ILE A 147 12.76 21.64 4.34
CA ILE A 147 12.85 21.67 5.79
C ILE A 147 14.18 22.30 6.22
N ALA A 148 15.28 22.04 5.50
CA ALA A 148 16.59 22.67 5.79
C ALA A 148 16.52 24.20 5.60
N LEU A 149 15.90 24.69 4.53
CA LEU A 149 15.70 26.12 4.31
C LEU A 149 14.81 26.76 5.39
N MET A 150 13.80 26.04 5.88
CA MET A 150 12.94 26.51 6.95
C MET A 150 13.67 26.67 8.31
N SER A 151 14.83 26.05 8.48
CA SER A 151 15.66 26.20 9.68
C SER A 151 16.30 27.58 9.81
N PHE A 152 16.37 28.36 8.72
CA PHE A 152 16.98 29.69 8.71
C PHE A 152 15.89 30.75 8.55
N ASP A 153 15.80 31.69 9.48
CA ASP A 153 14.77 32.74 9.47
C ASP A 153 14.79 33.59 8.20
N SER A 154 15.98 33.94 7.71
CA SER A 154 16.17 34.79 6.52
C SER A 154 15.59 34.19 5.23
N ILE A 155 15.54 32.87 5.11
CA ILE A 155 15.10 32.15 3.89
C ILE A 155 13.96 31.16 4.16
N ARG A 156 13.40 31.18 5.36
CA ARG A 156 12.30 30.33 5.77
C ARG A 156 11.10 30.38 4.80
N SER A 157 10.79 31.55 4.29
CA SER A 157 9.70 31.75 3.33
C SER A 157 9.87 30.92 2.04
N ILE A 158 11.13 30.72 1.60
CA ILE A 158 11.43 29.92 0.41
C ILE A 158 11.09 28.45 0.70
N GLY A 159 11.51 27.91 1.84
CA GLY A 159 11.19 26.52 2.24
C GLY A 159 9.68 26.28 2.35
N VAL A 160 8.94 27.21 2.98
CA VAL A 160 7.49 27.17 3.07
C VAL A 160 6.85 27.19 1.69
N SER A 161 7.27 28.09 0.80
CA SER A 161 6.76 28.18 -0.57
C SER A 161 6.97 26.90 -1.36
N MET A 162 8.14 26.25 -1.20
CA MET A 162 8.44 24.97 -1.85
C MET A 162 7.47 23.87 -1.36
N LEU A 163 7.23 23.76 -0.05
CA LEU A 163 6.29 22.77 0.49
C LEU A 163 4.85 23.06 0.09
N THR A 164 4.44 24.34 0.09
CA THR A 164 3.10 24.74 -0.36
C THR A 164 2.89 24.39 -1.82
N SER A 165 3.86 24.70 -2.69
CA SER A 165 3.80 24.36 -4.11
C SER A 165 3.76 22.85 -4.34
N ALA A 166 4.57 22.09 -3.60
CA ALA A 166 4.53 20.63 -3.63
C ALA A 166 3.17 20.08 -3.15
N GLY A 167 2.57 20.69 -2.14
CA GLY A 167 1.23 20.36 -1.64
C GLY A 167 0.15 20.58 -2.70
N ILE A 168 0.16 21.74 -3.36
CA ILE A 168 -0.78 22.05 -4.46
C ILE A 168 -0.61 21.07 -5.61
N ALA A 169 0.64 20.81 -6.03
CA ALA A 169 0.94 19.81 -7.05
C ALA A 169 0.45 18.40 -6.64
N GLY A 170 0.60 18.04 -5.36
CA GLY A 170 0.08 16.79 -4.82
C GLY A 170 -1.44 16.66 -4.92
N ILE A 171 -2.19 17.74 -4.66
CA ILE A 171 -3.64 17.77 -4.82
C ILE A 171 -4.04 17.56 -6.28
N ILE A 172 -3.38 18.25 -7.21
CA ILE A 172 -3.64 18.12 -8.65
C ILE A 172 -3.38 16.69 -9.13
N ILE A 173 -2.23 16.11 -8.73
CA ILE A 173 -1.89 14.72 -9.04
C ILE A 173 -2.89 13.76 -8.40
N GLY A 174 -3.31 14.02 -7.15
CA GLY A 174 -4.31 13.23 -6.44
C GLY A 174 -5.65 13.18 -7.19
N PHE A 175 -6.15 14.31 -7.65
CA PHE A 175 -7.36 14.36 -8.47
C PHE A 175 -7.19 13.63 -9.81
N ALA A 176 -6.05 13.79 -10.46
CA ALA A 176 -5.76 13.07 -11.70
C ALA A 176 -5.69 11.54 -11.50
N ALA A 177 -5.22 11.09 -10.34
CA ALA A 177 -5.11 9.68 -9.97
C ALA A 177 -6.38 9.10 -9.33
N GLN A 178 -7.40 9.89 -9.04
CA GLN A 178 -8.59 9.52 -8.25
C GLN A 178 -9.26 8.25 -8.78
N LYS A 179 -9.48 8.16 -10.10
CA LYS A 179 -10.12 6.98 -10.71
C LYS A 179 -9.31 5.70 -10.51
N ALA A 180 -7.99 5.77 -10.68
CA ALA A 180 -7.10 4.62 -10.49
C ALA A 180 -7.07 4.17 -9.02
N LEU A 181 -7.01 5.12 -8.08
CA LEU A 181 -7.08 4.84 -6.65
C LEU A 181 -8.43 4.23 -6.25
N GLY A 182 -9.55 4.73 -6.82
CA GLY A 182 -10.88 4.18 -6.60
C GLY A 182 -10.96 2.71 -7.01
N THR A 183 -10.42 2.35 -8.18
CA THR A 183 -10.38 0.97 -8.66
C THR A 183 -9.55 0.06 -7.74
N LEU A 184 -8.41 0.54 -7.23
CA LEU A 184 -7.60 -0.21 -6.26
C LEU A 184 -8.35 -0.42 -4.94
N MET A 185 -9.02 0.62 -4.43
CA MET A 185 -9.82 0.52 -3.20
C MET A 185 -10.99 -0.43 -3.35
N ALA A 186 -11.68 -0.43 -4.50
CA ALA A 186 -12.72 -1.39 -4.81
C ALA A 186 -12.22 -2.84 -4.80
N GLY A 187 -11.04 -3.10 -5.37
CA GLY A 187 -10.41 -4.42 -5.32
C GLY A 187 -10.08 -4.89 -3.91
N ILE A 188 -9.55 -4.00 -3.07
CA ILE A 188 -9.32 -4.27 -1.65
C ILE A 188 -10.66 -4.55 -0.94
N GLN A 189 -11.68 -3.75 -1.19
CA GLN A 189 -13.02 -3.92 -0.61
C GLN A 189 -13.62 -5.28 -1.01
N ILE A 190 -13.54 -5.68 -2.28
CA ILE A 190 -13.99 -7.01 -2.74
C ILE A 190 -13.30 -8.12 -1.95
N ALA A 191 -11.99 -8.02 -1.72
CA ALA A 191 -11.23 -9.03 -0.98
C ALA A 191 -11.71 -9.20 0.47
N PHE A 192 -12.12 -8.10 1.13
CA PHE A 192 -12.59 -8.13 2.52
C PHE A 192 -14.09 -8.46 2.64
N THR A 193 -14.94 -7.83 1.83
CA THR A 193 -16.41 -7.98 1.94
C THR A 193 -16.97 -9.12 1.10
N GLN A 194 -16.21 -9.60 0.13
CA GLN A 194 -16.53 -10.71 -0.76
C GLN A 194 -17.95 -10.64 -1.33
N PRO A 195 -18.36 -9.55 -2.01
CA PRO A 195 -19.64 -9.49 -2.69
C PRO A 195 -19.73 -10.50 -3.84
N ILE A 196 -18.59 -10.89 -4.40
CA ILE A 196 -18.36 -11.94 -5.38
C ILE A 196 -17.21 -12.84 -4.93
N ARG A 197 -17.25 -14.11 -5.35
CA ARG A 197 -16.20 -15.11 -5.13
C ARG A 197 -15.83 -15.79 -6.42
N LEU A 198 -14.69 -16.46 -6.44
CA LEU A 198 -14.33 -17.34 -7.56
C LEU A 198 -15.42 -18.41 -7.74
N ASP A 199 -15.71 -18.75 -8.98
CA ASP A 199 -16.74 -19.68 -9.40
C ASP A 199 -18.19 -19.24 -9.17
N ASP A 200 -18.46 -18.07 -8.60
CA ASP A 200 -19.83 -17.53 -8.53
C ASP A 200 -20.44 -17.39 -9.91
N VAL A 201 -21.71 -17.78 -10.04
CA VAL A 201 -22.54 -17.56 -11.22
C VAL A 201 -23.22 -16.20 -11.10
N VAL A 202 -22.98 -15.34 -12.07
CA VAL A 202 -23.46 -13.96 -12.06
C VAL A 202 -24.11 -13.56 -13.38
N ILE A 203 -25.03 -12.59 -13.31
CA ILE A 203 -25.48 -11.84 -14.48
C ILE A 203 -24.94 -10.42 -14.35
N VAL A 204 -24.09 -10.03 -15.30
CA VAL A 204 -23.44 -8.73 -15.38
C VAL A 204 -23.56 -8.20 -16.82
N GLU A 205 -23.92 -6.94 -16.99
CA GLU A 205 -24.18 -6.34 -18.31
C GLU A 205 -25.16 -7.15 -19.17
N GLY A 206 -26.12 -7.84 -18.52
CA GLY A 206 -27.08 -8.71 -19.22
C GLY A 206 -26.52 -10.07 -19.68
N GLU A 207 -25.24 -10.33 -19.42
CA GLU A 207 -24.59 -11.60 -19.79
C GLU A 207 -24.51 -12.54 -18.59
N TRP A 208 -24.95 -13.78 -18.80
CA TRP A 208 -24.80 -14.85 -17.81
C TRP A 208 -23.40 -15.45 -17.91
N GLY A 209 -22.72 -15.58 -16.76
CA GLY A 209 -21.37 -16.10 -16.74
C GLY A 209 -20.91 -16.51 -15.34
N ARG A 210 -19.66 -16.98 -15.27
CA ARG A 210 -19.02 -17.41 -14.03
C ARG A 210 -17.76 -16.58 -13.78
N ILE A 211 -17.53 -16.18 -12.53
CA ILE A 211 -16.30 -15.48 -12.12
C ILE A 211 -15.12 -16.43 -12.29
N GLU A 212 -14.22 -16.13 -13.25
CA GLU A 212 -13.04 -16.95 -13.56
C GLU A 212 -11.82 -16.47 -12.77
N GLU A 213 -11.61 -15.13 -12.69
CA GLU A 213 -10.45 -14.52 -12.01
C GLU A 213 -10.84 -13.19 -11.35
N ILE A 214 -10.28 -12.93 -10.18
CA ILE A 214 -10.44 -11.66 -9.45
C ILE A 214 -9.06 -11.06 -9.25
N TYR A 215 -8.78 -9.97 -9.95
CA TYR A 215 -7.57 -9.17 -9.78
C TYR A 215 -7.87 -7.92 -8.95
N LEU A 216 -6.83 -7.23 -8.53
CA LEU A 216 -6.97 -6.02 -7.73
C LEU A 216 -7.69 -4.88 -8.46
N THR A 217 -7.59 -4.82 -9.78
CA THR A 217 -8.14 -3.73 -10.60
C THR A 217 -9.27 -4.14 -11.54
N TYR A 218 -9.43 -5.43 -11.80
CA TYR A 218 -10.47 -5.96 -12.68
C TYR A 218 -10.85 -7.39 -12.30
N VAL A 219 -12.01 -7.79 -12.75
CA VAL A 219 -12.58 -9.14 -12.61
C VAL A 219 -12.82 -9.71 -14.00
N VAL A 220 -12.54 -10.99 -14.19
CA VAL A 220 -12.80 -11.72 -15.44
C VAL A 220 -13.99 -12.62 -15.23
N VAL A 221 -15.04 -12.42 -16.04
CA VAL A 221 -16.24 -13.24 -16.07
C VAL A 221 -16.24 -14.06 -17.36
N LYS A 222 -16.26 -15.38 -17.23
CA LYS A 222 -16.37 -16.31 -18.35
C LYS A 222 -17.83 -16.49 -18.70
N ILE A 223 -18.23 -16.01 -19.89
CA ILE A 223 -19.58 -16.11 -20.41
C ILE A 223 -19.82 -17.53 -20.94
N TRP A 224 -21.07 -17.93 -21.06
CA TRP A 224 -21.52 -19.26 -21.54
C TRP A 224 -20.95 -19.66 -22.90
N ASP A 225 -20.71 -18.69 -23.81
CA ASP A 225 -20.12 -18.90 -25.14
C ASP A 225 -18.58 -18.88 -25.16
N LYS A 226 -17.95 -18.92 -23.98
CA LYS A 226 -16.50 -18.91 -23.75
C LYS A 226 -15.80 -17.55 -23.96
N ARG A 227 -16.51 -16.47 -24.28
CA ARG A 227 -15.97 -15.10 -24.20
C ARG A 227 -15.61 -14.76 -22.76
N ARG A 228 -14.69 -13.83 -22.58
CA ARG A 228 -14.34 -13.27 -21.27
C ARG A 228 -14.75 -11.82 -21.24
N LEU A 229 -15.63 -11.49 -20.32
CA LEU A 229 -16.01 -10.13 -20.01
C LEU A 229 -15.08 -9.62 -18.91
N VAL A 230 -14.33 -8.55 -19.18
CA VAL A 230 -13.39 -7.93 -18.23
C VAL A 230 -14.01 -6.66 -17.71
N LEU A 231 -14.31 -6.63 -16.42
CA LEU A 231 -14.96 -5.51 -15.74
C LEU A 231 -14.03 -4.92 -14.69
N PRO A 232 -13.99 -3.60 -14.52
CA PRO A 232 -13.25 -2.97 -13.42
C PRO A 232 -13.87 -3.41 -12.08
N THR A 233 -13.04 -3.50 -11.03
CA THR A 233 -13.52 -3.87 -9.68
C THR A 233 -14.55 -2.91 -9.12
N THR A 234 -14.52 -1.65 -9.53
CA THR A 234 -15.54 -0.63 -9.16
C THR A 234 -16.94 -1.01 -9.62
N TYR A 235 -17.09 -1.75 -10.74
CA TYR A 235 -18.38 -2.21 -11.22
C TYR A 235 -19.15 -3.00 -10.13
N PHE A 236 -18.48 -3.96 -9.51
CA PHE A 236 -19.09 -4.83 -8.48
C PHE A 236 -19.36 -4.15 -7.14
N ILE A 237 -18.89 -2.93 -6.97
CA ILE A 237 -19.14 -2.09 -5.77
C ILE A 237 -20.22 -1.03 -6.05
N GLU A 238 -20.22 -0.46 -7.27
CA GLU A 238 -21.04 0.70 -7.60
C GLU A 238 -22.30 0.35 -8.41
N GLN A 239 -22.27 -0.77 -9.15
CA GLN A 239 -23.38 -1.18 -10.03
C GLN A 239 -24.12 -2.39 -9.46
N PRO A 240 -25.46 -2.46 -9.62
CA PRO A 240 -26.21 -3.66 -9.30
C PRO A 240 -25.88 -4.80 -10.25
N PHE A 241 -25.74 -6.00 -9.72
CA PHE A 241 -25.57 -7.24 -10.47
C PHE A 241 -26.32 -8.37 -9.76
N GLN A 242 -26.60 -9.46 -10.45
CA GLN A 242 -27.22 -10.65 -9.86
C GLN A 242 -26.14 -11.69 -9.57
N ASN A 243 -26.13 -12.22 -8.36
CA ASN A 243 -25.28 -13.34 -7.96
C ASN A 243 -26.19 -14.53 -7.59
N TRP A 244 -26.16 -15.56 -8.42
CA TRP A 244 -27.04 -16.70 -8.28
C TRP A 244 -26.56 -17.75 -7.26
N THR A 245 -25.30 -17.72 -6.92
CA THR A 245 -24.67 -18.74 -6.05
C THR A 245 -24.12 -18.18 -4.74
N ARG A 246 -24.46 -16.91 -4.41
CA ARG A 246 -23.90 -16.23 -3.24
C ARG A 246 -24.10 -16.97 -1.91
N ASN A 247 -25.32 -17.47 -1.66
CA ASN A 247 -25.70 -18.12 -0.40
C ASN A 247 -26.08 -19.58 -0.60
N SER A 248 -26.81 -19.87 -1.68
CA SER A 248 -27.20 -21.20 -2.12
C SER A 248 -27.21 -21.22 -3.64
N SER A 249 -27.27 -22.41 -4.22
CA SER A 249 -27.47 -22.60 -5.65
C SER A 249 -28.94 -22.76 -6.04
N ASP A 250 -29.86 -22.61 -5.09
CA ASP A 250 -31.28 -22.80 -5.28
C ASP A 250 -31.88 -21.60 -5.96
N ILE A 251 -32.42 -21.83 -7.19
CA ILE A 251 -32.99 -20.77 -8.01
C ILE A 251 -34.38 -21.20 -8.42
N LEU A 252 -35.35 -20.30 -8.22
CA LEU A 252 -36.70 -20.50 -8.67
C LEU A 252 -36.79 -20.32 -10.22
N GLY A 253 -36.98 -21.39 -10.95
CA GLY A 253 -37.20 -21.37 -12.38
C GLY A 253 -38.66 -21.09 -12.71
N THR A 254 -38.91 -20.29 -13.75
CA THR A 254 -40.28 -20.05 -14.28
C THR A 254 -40.37 -20.50 -15.71
N VAL A 255 -41.44 -21.18 -16.04
CA VAL A 255 -41.78 -21.59 -17.40
C VAL A 255 -43.12 -20.97 -17.80
N PHE A 256 -43.15 -20.23 -18.89
CA PHE A 256 -44.37 -19.64 -19.41
C PHE A 256 -44.99 -20.59 -20.45
N ILE A 257 -46.28 -20.94 -20.22
CA ILE A 257 -47.05 -21.76 -21.14
C ILE A 257 -48.21 -20.89 -21.69
N TYR A 258 -48.25 -20.71 -22.97
CA TYR A 258 -49.32 -19.97 -23.65
C TYR A 258 -50.37 -20.94 -24.11
N THR A 259 -51.61 -20.76 -23.62
CA THR A 259 -52.74 -21.66 -23.89
C THR A 259 -53.96 -20.90 -24.38
N ASP A 260 -54.96 -21.64 -24.92
CA ASP A 260 -56.28 -21.11 -25.24
C ASP A 260 -57.05 -20.77 -23.93
N TYR A 261 -57.95 -19.79 -24.02
CA TYR A 261 -58.81 -19.38 -22.90
C TYR A 261 -59.74 -20.46 -22.37
N ASN A 262 -60.03 -21.52 -23.16
CA ASN A 262 -60.90 -22.61 -22.79
C ASN A 262 -60.18 -23.73 -22.02
N VAL A 263 -58.90 -23.64 -21.78
CA VAL A 263 -58.16 -24.70 -21.09
C VAL A 263 -58.49 -24.69 -19.59
N PRO A 264 -58.86 -25.83 -18.99
CA PRO A 264 -59.18 -25.93 -17.59
C PRO A 264 -57.89 -25.83 -16.74
N PHE A 265 -57.70 -24.71 -16.04
CA PHE A 265 -56.48 -24.47 -15.30
C PHE A 265 -56.29 -25.43 -14.11
N ASP A 266 -57.35 -25.96 -13.54
CA ASP A 266 -57.25 -26.94 -12.45
C ASP A 266 -56.69 -28.28 -12.97
N ALA A 267 -57.05 -28.71 -14.15
CA ALA A 267 -56.46 -29.89 -14.79
C ALA A 267 -54.97 -29.69 -15.13
N LEU A 268 -54.57 -28.46 -15.49
CA LEU A 268 -53.15 -28.13 -15.68
C LEU A 268 -52.35 -28.19 -14.38
N ARG A 269 -52.96 -27.76 -13.27
CA ARG A 269 -52.31 -27.85 -11.94
C ARG A 269 -52.10 -29.28 -11.49
N GLU A 270 -53.15 -30.13 -11.70
CA GLU A 270 -53.06 -31.55 -11.39
C GLU A 270 -51.99 -32.25 -12.22
N GLU A 271 -51.94 -31.96 -13.51
CA GLU A 271 -50.97 -32.55 -14.42
C GLU A 271 -49.54 -32.05 -14.12
N LEU A 272 -49.34 -30.76 -13.79
CA LEU A 272 -48.06 -30.23 -13.36
C LEU A 272 -47.55 -30.95 -12.10
N THR A 273 -48.44 -31.12 -11.10
CA THR A 273 -48.11 -31.84 -9.86
C THR A 273 -47.73 -33.28 -10.19
N ARG A 274 -48.50 -33.96 -11.04
CA ARG A 274 -48.22 -35.33 -11.46
C ARG A 274 -46.88 -35.49 -12.16
N ILE A 275 -46.49 -34.51 -13.02
CA ILE A 275 -45.22 -34.53 -13.73
C ILE A 275 -44.08 -34.32 -12.75
N LEU A 276 -44.21 -33.35 -11.86
CA LEU A 276 -43.16 -33.02 -10.86
C LEU A 276 -42.92 -34.18 -9.88
N GLU A 277 -43.98 -34.81 -9.36
CA GLU A 277 -43.88 -35.96 -8.44
C GLU A 277 -43.27 -37.21 -9.10
N ASN A 278 -43.33 -37.32 -10.43
CA ASN A 278 -42.76 -38.44 -11.17
C ASN A 278 -41.40 -38.17 -11.81
N THR A 279 -40.74 -37.04 -11.47
CA THR A 279 -39.40 -36.70 -11.97
C THR A 279 -38.38 -36.66 -10.84
N ASP A 280 -37.20 -37.24 -11.06
CA ASP A 280 -36.10 -37.19 -10.16
C ASP A 280 -35.36 -35.81 -10.17
N LEU A 281 -35.79 -34.89 -11.05
CA LEU A 281 -35.16 -33.57 -11.26
C LEU A 281 -35.78 -32.49 -10.37
N TRP A 282 -36.91 -32.73 -9.73
CA TRP A 282 -37.60 -31.80 -8.87
C TRP A 282 -37.11 -31.97 -7.42
N ASP A 283 -36.76 -30.88 -6.78
CA ASP A 283 -36.30 -30.86 -5.36
C ASP A 283 -37.44 -31.05 -4.34
N GLY A 284 -38.69 -31.00 -4.74
CA GLY A 284 -39.86 -31.15 -3.89
C GLY A 284 -40.33 -29.85 -3.20
N GLU A 285 -39.70 -28.72 -3.46
CA GLU A 285 -39.97 -27.50 -2.70
C GLU A 285 -41.06 -26.61 -3.29
N VAL A 286 -40.97 -26.23 -4.56
CA VAL A 286 -41.89 -25.25 -5.14
C VAL A 286 -42.66 -25.82 -6.33
N ASN A 287 -43.99 -25.85 -6.18
CA ASN A 287 -44.94 -26.24 -7.25
C ASN A 287 -46.07 -25.20 -7.27
N VAL A 288 -45.96 -24.20 -8.13
CA VAL A 288 -46.95 -23.12 -8.26
C VAL A 288 -47.30 -22.89 -9.74
N LEU A 289 -48.54 -23.06 -10.12
CA LEU A 289 -49.05 -22.63 -11.40
C LEU A 289 -49.91 -21.37 -11.20
N GLN A 290 -49.47 -20.27 -11.77
CA GLN A 290 -50.15 -18.97 -11.73
C GLN A 290 -50.66 -18.59 -13.12
N VAL A 291 -51.88 -18.07 -13.16
CA VAL A 291 -52.48 -17.51 -14.38
C VAL A 291 -52.26 -16.01 -14.39
N THR A 292 -51.67 -15.45 -15.46
CA THR A 292 -51.36 -14.03 -15.60
C THR A 292 -52.09 -13.40 -16.77
#